data_df14f37650b0f1497ae95c7b9a3b152d
#
_entry.id   df14f37650b0f1497ae95c7b9a3b152d
#
_cell.length_a   1.000
_cell.length_b   1.000
_cell.length_c   1.000
_cell.angle_alpha   90.00
_cell.angle_beta   90.00
_cell.angle_gamma   90.00
#
_symmetry.space_group_name_H-M   'P 1'
#
loop_
_entity.id
_entity.type
_entity.pdbx_description
1 polymer ?
#
loop_
_entity_poly.entity_id
_entity_poly.type
_entity_poly.pdbx_seq_one_letter_code
_entity_poly.pdbx_strand_id
1 'polypeptide(L)'
;LGDVYKRQDHNGVAQVFGHVVSDVFDEAAFVNELGTRWEVSRNYFKMHSCCRYNHAALDALAIMQETHGTLIHDKIEDILVETYSLAVELDDPAPQNVLAGKFSVPFAMATALVNQSTDVNSFTMPNVTNPVILKLAGRVRLEEDPAMTACLPHRRPARVTIRLNSGETLQATTETNRGDWSAPYPPKDIRDKFMSLTTRLWHENDAAHIWELIGALDEAESLDALFSAMAKAPLTNQ
;
A
#
# COMPACT_ATOMS: atom_id res chain seq x y z
N LEU A 1 18.37 -9.73 -27.41
CA LEU A 1 18.93 -8.69 -28.32
C LEU A 1 18.85 -7.29 -27.73
N GLY A 2 17.76 -6.90 -27.06
CA GLY A 2 17.63 -5.60 -26.42
C GLY A 2 18.63 -5.34 -25.28
N ASP A 3 19.12 -6.38 -24.65
CA ASP A 3 19.98 -6.27 -23.47
C ASP A 3 21.44 -5.94 -23.81
N VAL A 4 21.90 -6.33 -24.99
CA VAL A 4 23.28 -6.07 -25.44
C VAL A 4 23.48 -4.60 -25.78
N TYR A 5 22.49 -3.95 -26.38
CA TYR A 5 22.56 -2.51 -26.70
C TYR A 5 22.51 -1.60 -25.49
N LYS A 6 21.92 -2.06 -24.40
CA LYS A 6 21.77 -1.28 -23.17
C LYS A 6 23.03 -1.24 -22.29
N ARG A 7 24.06 -2.02 -22.66
CA ARG A 7 25.31 -2.14 -21.90
C ARG A 7 26.52 -1.47 -22.54
N GLN A 8 26.32 -0.80 -23.65
CA GLN A 8 27.43 -0.13 -24.37
C GLN A 8 27.53 1.35 -23.98
N ASP A 9 28.64 1.71 -23.40
CA ASP A 9 29.13 3.08 -23.12
C ASP A 9 28.02 4.12 -22.82
N HIS A 10 27.82 5.07 -23.72
CA HIS A 10 26.90 6.20 -23.54
C HIS A 10 25.42 5.83 -23.56
N ASN A 11 25.06 4.57 -23.82
CA ASN A 11 23.69 4.08 -23.87
C ASN A 11 23.44 2.92 -22.87
N GLY A 12 24.20 2.87 -21.79
CA GLY A 12 24.04 1.87 -20.74
C GLY A 12 22.65 1.89 -20.09
N VAL A 13 22.26 0.78 -19.48
CA VAL A 13 20.96 0.62 -18.79
C VAL A 13 20.70 1.78 -17.83
N ALA A 14 21.71 2.17 -17.05
CA ALA A 14 21.62 3.28 -16.11
C ALA A 14 21.25 4.60 -16.77
N GLN A 15 21.91 4.95 -17.87
CA GLN A 15 21.64 6.20 -18.60
C GLN A 15 20.25 6.18 -19.27
N VAL A 16 19.89 5.07 -19.91
CA VAL A 16 18.57 4.95 -20.56
C VAL A 16 17.44 5.09 -19.57
N PHE A 17 17.52 4.41 -18.42
CA PHE A 17 16.50 4.53 -17.38
C PHE A 17 16.55 5.87 -16.66
N GLY A 18 17.73 6.41 -16.41
CA GLY A 18 17.89 7.72 -15.80
C GLY A 18 17.22 8.81 -16.62
N HIS A 19 17.46 8.85 -17.92
CA HIS A 19 16.85 9.84 -18.83
C HIS A 19 15.34 9.66 -19.03
N VAL A 20 14.80 8.45 -18.83
CA VAL A 20 13.35 8.21 -18.91
C VAL A 20 12.62 8.77 -17.68
N VAL A 21 13.27 8.78 -16.51
CA VAL A 21 12.62 9.18 -15.24
C VAL A 21 13.07 10.54 -14.73
N SER A 22 14.17 11.09 -15.25
CA SER A 22 14.71 12.39 -14.83
C SER A 22 15.64 12.97 -15.88
N ASP A 23 15.62 14.29 -16.04
CA ASP A 23 16.57 15.03 -16.87
C ASP A 23 17.98 15.10 -16.23
N VAL A 24 18.07 14.79 -14.94
CA VAL A 24 19.31 14.75 -14.17
C VAL A 24 19.55 13.34 -13.67
N PHE A 25 20.63 12.72 -14.12
CA PHE A 25 21.03 11.38 -13.70
C PHE A 25 22.43 11.41 -13.09
N ASP A 26 22.55 11.01 -11.84
CA ASP A 26 23.82 10.88 -11.11
C ASP A 26 24.33 9.44 -11.21
N GLU A 27 25.27 9.19 -12.12
CA GLU A 27 25.91 7.88 -12.31
C GLU A 27 26.68 7.41 -11.06
N ALA A 28 27.26 8.34 -10.29
CA ALA A 28 28.01 8.00 -9.09
C ALA A 28 27.05 7.50 -7.99
N ALA A 29 25.87 8.10 -7.86
CA ALA A 29 24.85 7.66 -6.91
C ALA A 29 24.35 6.25 -7.22
N PHE A 30 24.36 5.82 -8.50
CA PHE A 30 23.90 4.49 -8.90
C PHE A 30 24.79 3.36 -8.38
N VAL A 31 26.08 3.59 -8.25
CA VAL A 31 27.06 2.61 -7.75
C VAL A 31 27.50 2.87 -6.32
N ASN A 32 27.03 3.96 -5.72
CA ASN A 32 27.36 4.31 -4.35
C ASN A 32 26.89 3.22 -3.37
N GLU A 33 27.75 2.91 -2.41
CA GLU A 33 27.48 1.91 -1.37
C GLU A 33 27.21 0.48 -1.90
N LEU A 34 27.63 0.15 -3.14
CA LEU A 34 27.59 -1.22 -3.66
C LEU A 34 28.35 -2.16 -2.72
N GLY A 35 27.71 -3.29 -2.35
CA GLY A 35 28.26 -4.27 -1.42
C GLY A 35 28.11 -3.92 0.06
N THR A 36 27.67 -2.71 0.41
CA THR A 36 27.45 -2.28 1.79
C THR A 36 25.98 -1.94 2.08
N ARG A 37 25.28 -1.38 1.10
CA ARG A 37 23.85 -1.09 1.20
C ARG A 37 23.03 -2.10 0.40
N TRP A 38 22.09 -2.73 1.07
CA TRP A 38 21.18 -3.71 0.47
C TRP A 38 19.76 -3.14 0.47
N GLU A 39 19.26 -2.76 -0.70
CA GLU A 39 17.91 -2.17 -0.84
C GLU A 39 16.79 -3.12 -0.41
N VAL A 40 17.03 -4.44 -0.39
CA VAL A 40 16.07 -5.41 0.15
C VAL A 40 15.76 -5.17 1.64
N SER A 41 16.72 -4.62 2.42
CA SER A 41 16.49 -4.24 3.82
C SER A 41 15.67 -2.96 3.98
N ARG A 42 15.52 -2.20 2.90
CA ARG A 42 14.70 -0.98 2.83
C ARG A 42 13.37 -1.21 2.14
N ASN A 43 12.89 -2.44 2.17
CA ASN A 43 11.63 -2.80 1.55
C ASN A 43 10.44 -2.16 2.25
N TYR A 44 9.37 -2.02 1.49
CA TYR A 44 8.09 -1.53 1.95
C TYR A 44 7.05 -2.65 1.95
N PHE A 45 6.46 -2.93 3.11
CA PHE A 45 5.38 -3.90 3.25
C PHE A 45 4.02 -3.22 3.12
N LYS A 46 3.22 -3.64 2.14
CA LYS A 46 1.87 -3.13 1.92
C LYS A 46 0.86 -3.88 2.78
N MET A 47 0.26 -3.22 3.76
CA MET A 47 -0.92 -3.75 4.46
C MET A 47 -2.19 -3.56 3.64
N HIS A 48 -2.40 -2.36 3.11
CA HIS A 48 -3.56 -2.05 2.29
C HIS A 48 -3.40 -2.59 0.86
N SER A 49 -4.46 -3.19 0.32
CA SER A 49 -4.44 -3.85 -0.99
C SER A 49 -4.65 -2.89 -2.17
N CYS A 50 -4.05 -1.70 -2.10
CA CYS A 50 -4.18 -0.62 -3.09
C CYS A 50 -2.84 0.04 -3.43
N CYS A 51 -2.84 1.10 -4.23
CA CYS A 51 -1.66 1.88 -4.55
C CYS A 51 -1.02 2.46 -3.29
N ARG A 52 0.32 2.52 -3.24
CA ARG A 52 1.06 3.09 -2.10
C ARG A 52 0.65 4.52 -1.78
N TYR A 53 0.25 5.30 -2.78
CA TYR A 53 -0.15 6.70 -2.59
C TYR A 53 -1.42 6.86 -1.75
N ASN A 54 -2.25 5.82 -1.63
CA ASN A 54 -3.42 5.82 -0.75
C ASN A 54 -3.07 5.57 0.72
N HIS A 55 -1.89 4.95 1.00
CA HIS A 55 -1.61 4.34 2.29
C HIS A 55 -1.51 5.35 3.43
N ALA A 56 -0.87 6.51 3.20
CA ALA A 56 -0.74 7.51 4.27
C ALA A 56 -2.11 8.04 4.74
N ALA A 57 -3.06 8.24 3.81
CA ALA A 57 -4.42 8.64 4.17
C ALA A 57 -5.18 7.54 4.92
N LEU A 58 -4.99 6.27 4.51
CA LEU A 58 -5.60 5.13 5.20
C LEU A 58 -5.00 4.91 6.60
N ASP A 59 -3.69 5.12 6.76
CA ASP A 59 -3.04 5.06 8.07
C ASP A 59 -3.52 6.19 8.99
N ALA A 60 -3.70 7.42 8.46
CA ALA A 60 -4.28 8.54 9.22
C ALA A 60 -5.72 8.22 9.65
N LEU A 61 -6.52 7.59 8.78
CA LEU A 61 -7.85 7.11 9.12
C LEU A 61 -7.80 6.05 10.24
N ALA A 62 -6.86 5.11 10.18
CA ALA A 62 -6.69 4.09 11.22
C ALA A 62 -6.33 4.72 12.57
N ILE A 63 -5.40 5.68 12.61
CA ILE A 63 -5.05 6.45 13.82
C ILE A 63 -6.28 7.17 14.39
N MET A 64 -7.10 7.76 13.53
CA MET A 64 -8.34 8.42 13.93
C MET A 64 -9.32 7.44 14.58
N GLN A 65 -9.48 6.24 14.00
CA GLN A 65 -10.34 5.19 14.55
C GLN A 65 -9.77 4.57 15.85
N GLU A 66 -8.47 4.46 15.99
CA GLU A 66 -7.82 4.06 17.25
C GLU A 66 -8.11 5.06 18.39
N THR A 67 -8.19 6.35 18.06
CA THR A 67 -8.40 7.44 19.04
C THR A 67 -9.89 7.63 19.39
N HIS A 68 -10.77 7.59 18.40
CA HIS A 68 -12.18 7.98 18.53
C HIS A 68 -13.15 6.78 18.43
N GLY A 69 -12.64 5.55 18.24
CA GLY A 69 -13.43 4.36 17.95
C GLY A 69 -13.88 4.28 16.50
N THR A 70 -14.64 3.24 16.18
CA THR A 70 -15.12 2.97 14.82
C THR A 70 -15.96 4.12 14.27
N LEU A 71 -15.54 4.71 13.18
CA LEU A 71 -16.27 5.77 12.48
C LEU A 71 -17.40 5.17 11.64
N ILE A 72 -18.62 5.61 11.89
CA ILE A 72 -19.80 5.16 11.16
C ILE A 72 -19.98 6.04 9.92
N HIS A 73 -19.89 5.43 8.75
CA HIS A 73 -19.90 6.12 7.45
C HIS A 73 -21.14 7.02 7.24
N ASP A 74 -22.32 6.62 7.74
CA ASP A 74 -23.55 7.42 7.64
C ASP A 74 -23.51 8.72 8.45
N LYS A 75 -22.63 8.81 9.44
CA LYS A 75 -22.45 10.02 10.26
C LYS A 75 -21.44 11.01 9.67
N ILE A 76 -20.79 10.67 8.57
CA ILE A 76 -19.78 11.51 7.93
C ILE A 76 -20.43 12.45 6.94
N GLU A 77 -20.17 13.75 7.09
CA GLU A 77 -20.63 14.80 6.16
C GLU A 77 -19.68 14.92 4.97
N ASP A 78 -18.38 15.14 5.24
CA ASP A 78 -17.31 15.20 4.22
C ASP A 78 -15.96 14.75 4.78
N ILE A 79 -15.03 14.49 3.88
CA ILE A 79 -13.66 14.07 4.17
C ILE A 79 -12.72 14.92 3.32
N LEU A 80 -11.74 15.58 3.95
CA LEU A 80 -10.64 16.25 3.28
C LEU A 80 -9.36 15.44 3.51
N VAL A 81 -8.64 15.17 2.43
CA VAL A 81 -7.32 14.55 2.44
C VAL A 81 -6.32 15.53 1.85
N GLU A 82 -5.48 16.10 2.71
CA GLU A 82 -4.34 16.92 2.31
C GLU A 82 -3.10 16.02 2.20
N THR A 83 -2.42 16.07 1.06
CA THR A 83 -1.29 15.17 0.79
C THR A 83 -0.37 15.75 -0.30
N TYR A 84 0.61 14.99 -0.74
CA TYR A 84 1.57 15.39 -1.77
C TYR A 84 1.00 15.26 -3.20
N SER A 85 1.57 15.99 -4.15
CA SER A 85 1.10 16.13 -5.54
C SER A 85 0.74 14.82 -6.24
N LEU A 86 1.62 13.80 -6.17
CA LEU A 86 1.38 12.51 -6.85
C LEU A 86 0.18 11.73 -6.28
N ALA A 87 -0.16 11.93 -5.01
CA ALA A 87 -1.33 11.26 -4.42
C ALA A 87 -2.63 11.99 -4.76
N VAL A 88 -2.59 13.31 -4.94
CA VAL A 88 -3.74 14.11 -5.34
C VAL A 88 -4.26 13.73 -6.74
N GLU A 89 -3.38 13.24 -7.63
CA GLU A 89 -3.78 12.75 -8.96
C GLU A 89 -4.69 11.50 -8.92
N LEU A 90 -4.80 10.83 -7.76
CA LEU A 90 -5.63 9.64 -7.59
C LEU A 90 -7.04 9.99 -7.06
N ASP A 91 -7.70 10.95 -7.66
CA ASP A 91 -8.92 11.63 -7.17
C ASP A 91 -10.25 11.07 -7.70
N ASP A 92 -10.24 9.98 -8.47
CA ASP A 92 -11.45 9.40 -9.06
C ASP A 92 -12.43 8.83 -8.01
N PRO A 93 -13.60 9.44 -7.74
CA PRO A 93 -14.54 8.94 -6.75
C PRO A 93 -15.44 7.80 -7.28
N ALA A 94 -15.40 7.51 -8.58
CA ALA A 94 -16.28 6.54 -9.23
C ALA A 94 -15.53 5.59 -10.19
N PRO A 95 -14.55 4.83 -9.68
CA PRO A 95 -13.75 3.93 -10.49
C PRO A 95 -14.63 2.87 -11.19
N GLN A 96 -14.28 2.51 -12.42
CA GLN A 96 -15.09 1.60 -13.25
C GLN A 96 -14.66 0.14 -13.17
N ASN A 97 -13.53 -0.15 -12.50
CA ASN A 97 -13.01 -1.51 -12.34
C ASN A 97 -12.14 -1.61 -11.09
N VAL A 98 -11.77 -2.85 -10.73
CA VAL A 98 -10.99 -3.14 -9.53
C VAL A 98 -9.63 -2.43 -9.52
N LEU A 99 -8.94 -2.37 -10.68
CA LEU A 99 -7.65 -1.71 -10.76
C LEU A 99 -7.78 -0.20 -10.53
N ALA A 100 -8.73 0.45 -11.20
CA ALA A 100 -9.03 1.87 -10.98
C ALA A 100 -9.37 2.15 -9.51
N GLY A 101 -10.18 1.29 -8.85
CA GLY A 101 -10.47 1.40 -7.42
C GLY A 101 -9.24 1.33 -6.53
N LYS A 102 -8.24 0.53 -6.89
CA LYS A 102 -6.96 0.47 -6.17
C LYS A 102 -6.09 1.71 -6.37
N PHE A 103 -6.35 2.51 -7.40
CA PHE A 103 -5.67 3.76 -7.73
C PHE A 103 -6.55 4.99 -7.45
N SER A 104 -7.52 4.88 -6.55
CA SER A 104 -8.37 5.99 -6.12
C SER A 104 -8.28 6.17 -4.61
N VAL A 105 -7.86 7.35 -4.15
CA VAL A 105 -7.89 7.71 -2.72
C VAL A 105 -9.32 7.83 -2.22
N PRO A 106 -10.25 8.53 -2.94
CA PRO A 106 -11.64 8.62 -2.50
C PRO A 106 -12.31 7.26 -2.32
N PHE A 107 -12.14 6.36 -3.28
CA PHE A 107 -12.71 5.03 -3.21
C PHE A 107 -12.07 4.20 -2.09
N ALA A 108 -10.75 4.26 -1.90
CA ALA A 108 -10.04 3.54 -0.85
C ALA A 108 -10.48 4.00 0.55
N MET A 109 -10.61 5.31 0.79
CA MET A 109 -11.11 5.89 2.04
C MET A 109 -12.55 5.46 2.32
N ALA A 110 -13.42 5.56 1.32
CA ALA A 110 -14.82 5.15 1.45
C ALA A 110 -14.95 3.64 1.73
N THR A 111 -14.18 2.82 1.02
CA THR A 111 -14.15 1.37 1.21
C THR A 111 -13.66 1.00 2.61
N ALA A 112 -12.61 1.66 3.10
CA ALA A 112 -12.11 1.46 4.46
C ALA A 112 -13.17 1.77 5.51
N LEU A 113 -13.95 2.82 5.34
CA LEU A 113 -15.00 3.23 6.27
C LEU A 113 -16.24 2.34 6.22
N VAL A 114 -16.63 1.88 5.03
CA VAL A 114 -17.83 1.03 4.86
C VAL A 114 -17.56 -0.42 5.25
N ASN A 115 -16.44 -0.98 4.78
CA ASN A 115 -16.08 -2.38 5.02
C ASN A 115 -15.27 -2.58 6.30
N GLN A 116 -14.81 -1.52 6.95
CA GLN A 116 -13.88 -1.56 8.10
C GLN A 116 -12.63 -2.39 7.80
N SER A 117 -12.23 -2.44 6.54
CA SER A 117 -11.08 -3.19 6.03
C SER A 117 -10.55 -2.58 4.74
N THR A 118 -9.27 -2.83 4.47
CA THR A 118 -8.58 -2.48 3.21
C THR A 118 -7.80 -3.66 2.66
N ASP A 119 -8.22 -4.86 3.02
CA ASP A 119 -7.67 -6.11 2.51
C ASP A 119 -8.06 -6.37 1.03
N VAL A 120 -7.69 -7.53 0.51
CA VAL A 120 -7.96 -7.85 -0.89
C VAL A 120 -9.45 -7.97 -1.21
N ASN A 121 -10.29 -8.30 -0.21
CA ASN A 121 -11.74 -8.45 -0.39
C ASN A 121 -12.45 -7.09 -0.47
N SER A 122 -11.79 -6.04 0.00
CA SER A 122 -12.28 -4.66 -0.08
C SER A 122 -12.20 -4.08 -1.50
N PHE A 123 -11.35 -4.62 -2.36
CA PHE A 123 -11.16 -4.17 -3.74
C PHE A 123 -11.66 -5.23 -4.74
N THR A 124 -12.98 -5.38 -4.82
CA THR A 124 -13.68 -6.33 -5.69
C THR A 124 -14.75 -5.61 -6.53
N MET A 125 -15.23 -6.22 -7.62
CA MET A 125 -16.27 -5.62 -8.44
C MET A 125 -17.56 -5.30 -7.67
N PRO A 126 -18.05 -6.15 -6.75
CA PRO A 126 -19.19 -5.79 -5.90
C PRO A 126 -18.98 -4.50 -5.09
N ASN A 127 -17.77 -4.24 -4.60
CA ASN A 127 -17.46 -3.00 -3.89
C ASN A 127 -17.31 -1.80 -4.82
N VAL A 128 -16.70 -1.98 -6.01
CA VAL A 128 -16.57 -0.94 -7.04
C VAL A 128 -17.94 -0.43 -7.50
N THR A 129 -18.95 -1.28 -7.51
CA THR A 129 -20.32 -0.92 -7.89
C THR A 129 -21.25 -0.65 -6.69
N ASN A 130 -20.72 -0.68 -5.47
CA ASN A 130 -21.52 -0.47 -4.26
C ASN A 130 -21.95 1.01 -4.13
N PRO A 131 -23.27 1.31 -4.16
CA PRO A 131 -23.72 2.69 -4.12
C PRO A 131 -23.44 3.42 -2.80
N VAL A 132 -23.28 2.68 -1.69
CA VAL A 132 -22.90 3.27 -0.39
C VAL A 132 -21.45 3.75 -0.44
N ILE A 133 -20.54 2.91 -0.95
CA ILE A 133 -19.12 3.26 -1.11
C ILE A 133 -18.98 4.44 -2.07
N LEU A 134 -19.61 4.38 -3.25
CA LEU A 134 -19.52 5.45 -4.25
C LEU A 134 -20.11 6.79 -3.74
N LYS A 135 -21.21 6.75 -3.01
CA LYS A 135 -21.79 7.94 -2.38
C LYS A 135 -20.83 8.57 -1.36
N LEU A 136 -20.16 7.76 -0.56
CA LEU A 136 -19.18 8.25 0.41
C LEU A 136 -17.91 8.74 -0.28
N ALA A 137 -17.41 8.01 -1.30
CA ALA A 137 -16.26 8.43 -2.10
C ALA A 137 -16.47 9.83 -2.74
N GLY A 138 -17.68 10.11 -3.20
CA GLY A 138 -18.06 11.44 -3.71
C GLY A 138 -18.03 12.58 -2.68
N ARG A 139 -17.82 12.29 -1.39
CA ARG A 139 -17.63 13.27 -0.31
C ARG A 139 -16.17 13.45 0.09
N VAL A 140 -15.26 12.70 -0.52
CA VAL A 140 -13.82 12.80 -0.27
C VAL A 140 -13.23 13.79 -1.26
N ARG A 141 -12.54 14.79 -0.74
CA ARG A 141 -11.79 15.77 -1.53
C ARG A 141 -10.31 15.63 -1.24
N LEU A 142 -9.49 15.78 -2.28
CA LEU A 142 -8.04 15.78 -2.17
C LEU A 142 -7.53 17.21 -2.42
N GLU A 143 -6.58 17.62 -1.58
CA GLU A 143 -5.88 18.89 -1.74
C GLU A 143 -4.37 18.68 -1.61
N GLU A 144 -3.58 19.32 -2.46
CA GLU A 144 -2.14 19.31 -2.35
C GLU A 144 -1.70 20.24 -1.22
N ASP A 145 -0.84 19.72 -0.33
CA ASP A 145 -0.03 20.53 0.57
C ASP A 145 1.41 20.59 -0.01
N PRO A 146 1.88 21.77 -0.47
CA PRO A 146 3.22 21.91 -1.04
C PRO A 146 4.34 21.51 -0.07
N ALA A 147 4.13 21.66 1.25
CA ALA A 147 5.09 21.23 2.26
C ALA A 147 5.17 19.68 2.31
N MET A 148 4.06 18.99 2.07
CA MET A 148 4.03 17.53 1.95
C MET A 148 4.67 17.06 0.65
N THR A 149 4.47 17.78 -0.45
CA THR A 149 5.14 17.50 -1.74
C THR A 149 6.66 17.65 -1.62
N ALA A 150 7.15 18.65 -0.90
CA ALA A 150 8.58 18.85 -0.66
C ALA A 150 9.23 17.72 0.16
N CYS A 151 8.46 16.86 0.82
CA CYS A 151 8.98 15.68 1.53
C CYS A 151 9.38 14.53 0.60
N LEU A 152 8.92 14.53 -0.67
CA LEU A 152 9.26 13.50 -1.64
C LEU A 152 10.76 13.56 -2.03
N PRO A 153 11.37 12.43 -2.34
CA PRO A 153 10.84 11.06 -2.33
C PRO A 153 10.92 10.37 -0.96
N HIS A 154 11.46 11.05 0.08
CA HIS A 154 11.85 10.44 1.34
C HIS A 154 10.66 10.09 2.24
N ARG A 155 9.63 10.94 2.27
CA ARG A 155 8.42 10.74 3.07
C ARG A 155 7.18 10.96 2.21
N ARG A 156 6.06 10.34 2.63
CA ARG A 156 4.76 10.42 1.95
C ARG A 156 3.68 10.73 2.98
N PRO A 157 3.62 11.99 3.43
CA PRO A 157 2.67 12.39 4.46
C PRO A 157 1.25 12.52 3.94
N ALA A 158 0.28 12.42 4.87
CA ALA A 158 -1.10 12.80 4.63
C ALA A 158 -1.73 13.33 5.92
N ARG A 159 -2.67 14.26 5.78
CA ARG A 159 -3.57 14.72 6.82
C ARG A 159 -5.00 14.44 6.37
N VAL A 160 -5.75 13.77 7.23
CA VAL A 160 -7.16 13.47 6.99
C VAL A 160 -7.99 14.26 8.00
N THR A 161 -8.94 15.01 7.48
CA THR A 161 -9.95 15.76 8.26
C THR A 161 -11.33 15.21 7.91
N ILE A 162 -12.06 14.71 8.91
CA ILE A 162 -13.43 14.20 8.76
C ILE A 162 -14.37 15.10 9.53
N ARG A 163 -15.37 15.66 8.83
CA ARG A 163 -16.47 16.38 9.45
C ARG A 163 -17.67 15.45 9.58
N LEU A 164 -18.21 15.37 10.80
CA LEU A 164 -19.39 14.59 11.10
C LEU A 164 -20.66 15.42 10.96
N ASN A 165 -21.81 14.76 10.71
CA ASN A 165 -23.12 15.40 10.65
C ASN A 165 -23.51 16.14 11.94
N SER A 166 -22.82 15.84 13.06
CA SER A 166 -22.97 16.57 14.34
C SER A 166 -22.30 17.94 14.33
N GLY A 167 -21.47 18.25 13.34
CA GLY A 167 -20.61 19.42 13.29
C GLY A 167 -19.22 19.19 13.93
N GLU A 168 -19.00 18.06 14.57
CA GLU A 168 -17.69 17.68 15.11
C GLU A 168 -16.71 17.43 13.96
N THR A 169 -15.46 17.85 14.15
CA THR A 169 -14.36 17.64 13.21
C THR A 169 -13.27 16.83 13.86
N LEU A 170 -12.89 15.73 13.22
CA LEU A 170 -11.81 14.84 13.61
C LEU A 170 -10.65 15.00 12.64
N GLN A 171 -9.42 14.96 13.15
CA GLN A 171 -8.22 15.08 12.30
C GLN A 171 -7.12 14.13 12.77
N ALA A 172 -6.43 13.54 11.81
CA ALA A 172 -5.20 12.78 12.05
C ALA A 172 -4.19 13.03 10.93
N THR A 173 -2.91 12.88 11.25
CA THR A 173 -1.80 13.12 10.33
C THR A 173 -0.80 11.98 10.43
N THR A 174 -0.25 11.58 9.27
CA THR A 174 0.89 10.67 9.17
C THR A 174 2.03 11.38 8.46
N GLU A 175 3.26 11.19 8.91
CA GLU A 175 4.46 11.74 8.24
C GLU A 175 4.97 10.83 7.12
N THR A 176 4.74 9.53 7.24
CA THR A 176 4.97 8.53 6.20
C THR A 176 4.03 7.35 6.45
N ASN A 177 3.73 6.60 5.41
CA ASN A 177 2.90 5.41 5.54
C ASN A 177 3.63 4.30 6.34
N ARG A 178 2.88 3.59 7.18
CA ARG A 178 3.37 2.42 7.93
C ARG A 178 3.81 1.31 6.95
N GLY A 179 4.77 0.52 7.38
CA GLY A 179 5.37 -0.55 6.56
C GLY A 179 6.56 -0.09 5.73
N ASP A 180 6.89 1.20 5.73
CA ASP A 180 8.17 1.71 5.25
C ASP A 180 9.29 1.22 6.18
N TRP A 181 10.51 1.08 5.66
CA TRP A 181 11.66 0.63 6.47
C TRP A 181 11.93 1.53 7.68
N SER A 182 11.55 2.80 7.61
CA SER A 182 11.63 3.77 8.71
C SER A 182 10.46 3.71 9.69
N ALA A 183 9.37 3.03 9.32
CA ALA A 183 8.17 2.83 10.13
C ALA A 183 7.62 1.41 9.93
N PRO A 184 8.39 0.36 10.29
CA PRO A 184 8.04 -1.03 9.99
C PRO A 184 6.81 -1.49 10.77
N TYR A 185 6.09 -2.45 10.21
CA TYR A 185 5.06 -3.18 10.94
C TYR A 185 5.68 -4.16 11.94
N PRO A 186 5.03 -4.41 13.08
CA PRO A 186 5.39 -5.51 13.96
C PRO A 186 5.33 -6.87 13.22
N PRO A 187 6.17 -7.84 13.56
CA PRO A 187 6.14 -9.18 12.95
C PRO A 187 4.77 -9.84 12.96
N LYS A 188 3.98 -9.61 14.01
CA LYS A 188 2.61 -10.10 14.12
C LYS A 188 1.73 -9.62 12.96
N ASP A 189 1.78 -8.34 12.61
CA ASP A 189 0.95 -7.76 11.54
C ASP A 189 1.33 -8.35 10.18
N ILE A 190 2.63 -8.57 9.95
CA ILE A 190 3.12 -9.22 8.72
C ILE A 190 2.61 -10.67 8.65
N ARG A 191 2.66 -11.41 9.78
CA ARG A 191 2.12 -12.76 9.86
C ARG A 191 0.62 -12.78 9.62
N ASP A 192 -0.13 -11.88 10.23
CA ASP A 192 -1.58 -11.81 10.07
C ASP A 192 -1.95 -11.55 8.61
N LYS A 193 -1.21 -10.66 7.92
CA LYS A 193 -1.39 -10.45 6.48
C LYS A 193 -1.03 -11.69 5.67
N PHE A 194 0.07 -12.36 5.97
CA PHE A 194 0.44 -13.62 5.32
C PHE A 194 -0.67 -14.65 5.45
N MET A 195 -1.16 -14.87 6.68
CA MET A 195 -2.25 -15.82 6.95
C MET A 195 -3.52 -15.43 6.19
N SER A 196 -3.93 -14.16 6.24
CA SER A 196 -5.10 -13.64 5.51
C SER A 196 -5.05 -13.89 3.99
N LEU A 197 -3.88 -13.89 3.40
CA LEU A 197 -3.70 -14.14 1.97
C LEU A 197 -3.61 -15.63 1.65
N THR A 198 -2.84 -16.39 2.43
CA THR A 198 -2.54 -17.79 2.15
C THR A 198 -3.68 -18.74 2.50
N THR A 199 -4.48 -18.45 3.54
CA THR A 199 -5.66 -19.24 3.88
C THR A 199 -6.79 -19.19 2.84
N ARG A 200 -6.66 -18.35 1.83
CA ARG A 200 -7.52 -18.40 0.64
C ARG A 200 -7.18 -19.56 -0.31
N LEU A 201 -5.99 -20.14 -0.17
CA LEU A 201 -5.46 -21.20 -1.03
C LEU A 201 -5.15 -22.48 -0.26
N TRP A 202 -4.73 -22.38 1.00
CA TRP A 202 -4.34 -23.51 1.84
C TRP A 202 -5.18 -23.55 3.12
N HIS A 203 -5.26 -24.71 3.75
CA HIS A 203 -5.78 -24.82 5.11
C HIS A 203 -4.88 -24.03 6.07
N GLU A 204 -5.46 -23.54 7.15
CA GLU A 204 -4.76 -22.69 8.13
C GLU A 204 -3.48 -23.33 8.67
N ASN A 205 -3.52 -24.63 8.97
CA ASN A 205 -2.34 -25.38 9.46
C ASN A 205 -1.23 -25.46 8.41
N ASP A 206 -1.56 -25.63 7.12
CA ASP A 206 -0.58 -25.65 6.03
C ASP A 206 0.02 -24.27 5.81
N ALA A 207 -0.78 -23.23 5.84
CA ALA A 207 -0.31 -21.85 5.76
C ALA A 207 0.61 -21.48 6.95
N ALA A 208 0.24 -21.89 8.17
CA ALA A 208 1.07 -21.69 9.36
C ALA A 208 2.41 -22.44 9.25
N HIS A 209 2.38 -23.68 8.76
CA HIS A 209 3.62 -24.46 8.54
C HIS A 209 4.52 -23.82 7.48
N ILE A 210 3.96 -23.31 6.38
CA ILE A 210 4.74 -22.56 5.37
C ILE A 210 5.38 -21.31 6.01
N TRP A 211 4.63 -20.59 6.86
CA TRP A 211 5.17 -19.43 7.58
C TRP A 211 6.37 -19.79 8.46
N GLU A 212 6.30 -20.90 9.21
CA GLU A 212 7.39 -21.40 10.04
C GLU A 212 8.63 -21.76 9.22
N LEU A 213 8.44 -22.46 8.09
CA LEU A 213 9.53 -22.81 7.18
C LEU A 213 10.20 -21.57 6.57
N ILE A 214 9.43 -20.53 6.24
CA ILE A 214 9.98 -19.25 5.76
C ILE A 214 10.78 -18.55 6.87
N GLY A 215 10.30 -18.60 8.10
CA GLY A 215 10.98 -18.01 9.25
C GLY A 215 12.30 -18.68 9.61
N ALA A 216 12.52 -19.92 9.18
CA ALA A 216 13.74 -20.71 9.44
C ALA A 216 14.66 -20.83 8.20
N LEU A 217 14.46 -20.01 7.17
CA LEU A 217 15.20 -20.11 5.90
C LEU A 217 16.70 -19.90 6.04
N ASP A 218 17.13 -19.06 6.96
CA ASP A 218 18.55 -18.77 7.23
C ASP A 218 19.29 -19.95 7.91
N GLU A 219 18.55 -20.86 8.53
CA GLU A 219 19.09 -22.08 9.16
C GLU A 219 18.87 -23.34 8.29
N ALA A 220 18.15 -23.22 7.17
CA ALA A 220 17.77 -24.37 6.36
C ALA A 220 18.91 -24.86 5.46
N GLU A 221 19.25 -26.15 5.53
CA GLU A 221 20.21 -26.79 4.62
C GLU A 221 19.67 -26.96 3.18
N SER A 222 18.34 -27.02 3.01
CA SER A 222 17.65 -27.20 1.73
C SER A 222 16.29 -26.52 1.75
N LEU A 223 15.81 -26.11 0.57
CA LEU A 223 14.46 -25.57 0.36
C LEU A 223 13.41 -26.66 0.11
N ASP A 224 13.77 -27.94 0.13
CA ASP A 224 12.86 -29.05 -0.24
C ASP A 224 11.62 -29.12 0.65
N ALA A 225 11.78 -28.88 1.96
CA ALA A 225 10.68 -28.88 2.90
C ALA A 225 9.67 -27.76 2.57
N LEU A 226 10.17 -26.56 2.28
CA LEU A 226 9.32 -25.42 1.89
C LEU A 226 8.60 -25.69 0.56
N PHE A 227 9.31 -26.16 -0.46
CA PHE A 227 8.69 -26.47 -1.74
C PHE A 227 7.66 -27.61 -1.64
N SER A 228 7.96 -28.65 -0.82
CA SER A 228 7.01 -29.74 -0.55
C SER A 228 5.74 -29.25 0.16
N ALA A 229 5.87 -28.32 1.12
CA ALA A 229 4.72 -27.74 1.80
C ALA A 229 3.88 -26.87 0.84
N MET A 230 4.54 -26.07 -0.01
CA MET A 230 3.86 -25.22 -1.00
C MET A 230 3.23 -26.01 -2.14
N ALA A 231 3.75 -27.19 -2.47
CA ALA A 231 3.22 -28.05 -3.52
C ALA A 231 1.95 -28.83 -3.09
N LYS A 232 1.55 -28.81 -1.83
CA LYS A 232 0.27 -29.35 -1.39
C LYS A 232 -0.86 -28.67 -2.17
N ALA A 233 -1.81 -29.48 -2.64
CA ALA A 233 -2.91 -28.98 -3.46
C ALA A 233 -3.63 -27.82 -2.75
N PRO A 234 -3.78 -26.66 -3.41
CA PRO A 234 -4.57 -25.58 -2.85
C PRO A 234 -6.03 -26.03 -2.66
N LEU A 235 -6.74 -25.38 -1.75
CA LEU A 235 -8.19 -25.57 -1.61
C LEU A 235 -8.83 -25.38 -2.99
N THR A 236 -9.41 -26.43 -3.53
CA THR A 236 -10.22 -26.29 -4.74
C THR A 236 -11.42 -25.43 -4.38
N ASN A 237 -11.55 -24.28 -5.05
CA ASN A 237 -12.77 -23.47 -4.92
C ASN A 237 -13.96 -24.34 -5.31
N GLN A 238 -14.76 -24.75 -4.33
CA GLN A 238 -16.08 -25.30 -4.54
C GLN A 238 -17.05 -24.18 -4.89
#